data_7e4638bf15d2977bac4eaf03019ae413
#
_entry.id   7e4638bf15d2977bac4eaf03019ae413
#
_cell.length_a   1.000
_cell.length_b   1.000
_cell.length_c   1.000
_cell.angle_alpha   90.00
_cell.angle_beta   90.00
_cell.angle_gamma   90.00
#
_symmetry.space_group_name_H-M   'P 1'
#
loop_
_entity.id
_entity.type
_entity.pdbx_description
1 polymer ?
#
loop_
_entity_poly.entity_id
_entity_poly.type
_entity_poly.pdbx_seq_one_letter_code
_entity_poly.pdbx_strand_id
1 'polypeptide(L)'
;MRVAVVSGGIGGLGTEICRFLARSGRQVVAADLASRPERIEAFQQELAEFNGQVVFEPVDVGDTASCEELAERVQSRFGRLDILVNAAGITRDASFRKMERGHWSDVMRINLDGVYNLTRPVVDGMCDRGFGRIVNISSVNGQTGQFGQTNYSAAKAGMHGFTMALAREVARKGVTVNSVSPGYCRTQLVMAVPEKVRDQIVAQIPVGRLGEPSEIARTVDFLSADDAGFITGANIPVNGGYFMSA
;
A
#
# COMPACT_ATOMS: atom_id res chain seq x y z
N MET A 1 -16.14 -1.97 -15.89
CA MET A 1 -15.59 -2.42 -14.60
C MET A 1 -14.26 -1.71 -14.37
N ARG A 2 -14.00 -1.19 -13.17
CA ARG A 2 -12.71 -0.56 -12.83
C ARG A 2 -11.64 -1.63 -12.59
N VAL A 3 -10.40 -1.34 -12.98
CA VAL A 3 -9.24 -2.21 -12.80
C VAL A 3 -8.33 -1.64 -11.73
N ALA A 4 -8.02 -2.44 -10.72
CA ALA A 4 -7.17 -2.09 -9.58
C ALA A 4 -5.88 -2.93 -9.60
N VAL A 5 -4.75 -2.29 -9.34
CA VAL A 5 -3.46 -2.95 -9.05
C VAL A 5 -3.11 -2.68 -7.59
N VAL A 6 -2.72 -3.74 -6.87
CA VAL A 6 -2.29 -3.68 -5.47
C VAL A 6 -0.89 -4.26 -5.37
N SER A 7 0.12 -3.42 -5.21
CA SER A 7 1.49 -3.91 -4.93
C SER A 7 1.60 -4.43 -3.50
N GLY A 8 2.44 -5.45 -3.26
CA GLY A 8 2.41 -6.17 -1.98
C GLY A 8 1.10 -6.95 -1.79
N GLY A 9 0.42 -7.27 -2.88
CA GLY A 9 -0.95 -7.78 -2.93
C GLY A 9 -1.16 -9.13 -2.24
N ILE A 10 -0.13 -9.96 -2.14
CA ILE A 10 -0.20 -11.23 -1.41
C ILE A 10 0.25 -11.13 0.06
N GLY A 11 0.60 -9.93 0.55
CA GLY A 11 0.92 -9.66 1.96
C GLY A 11 -0.34 -9.59 2.83
N GLY A 12 -0.17 -9.51 4.16
CA GLY A 12 -1.30 -9.52 5.10
C GLY A 12 -2.32 -8.38 4.89
N LEU A 13 -1.85 -7.14 4.67
CA LEU A 13 -2.73 -6.01 4.32
C LEU A 13 -3.19 -6.09 2.86
N GLY A 14 -2.28 -6.43 1.94
CA GLY A 14 -2.55 -6.48 0.51
C GLY A 14 -3.65 -7.48 0.15
N THR A 15 -3.63 -8.66 0.74
CA THR A 15 -4.66 -9.69 0.52
C THR A 15 -6.05 -9.18 0.91
N GLU A 16 -6.14 -8.52 2.06
CA GLU A 16 -7.43 -7.99 2.51
C GLU A 16 -7.89 -6.78 1.67
N ILE A 17 -6.96 -5.93 1.22
CA ILE A 17 -7.26 -4.86 0.26
C ILE A 17 -7.79 -5.45 -1.06
N CYS A 18 -7.14 -6.48 -1.61
CA CYS A 18 -7.62 -7.17 -2.81
C CYS A 18 -9.04 -7.72 -2.62
N ARG A 19 -9.33 -8.34 -1.46
CA ARG A 19 -10.66 -8.86 -1.11
C ARG A 19 -11.73 -7.77 -1.12
N PHE A 20 -11.48 -6.63 -0.47
CA PHE A 20 -12.43 -5.53 -0.40
C PHE A 20 -12.69 -4.90 -1.78
N LEU A 21 -11.65 -4.66 -2.55
CA LEU A 21 -11.77 -4.13 -3.90
C LEU A 21 -12.54 -5.08 -4.83
N ALA A 22 -12.33 -6.40 -4.70
CA ALA A 22 -13.08 -7.40 -5.46
C ALA A 22 -14.56 -7.43 -5.06
N ARG A 23 -14.86 -7.41 -3.75
CA ARG A 23 -16.25 -7.34 -3.24
C ARG A 23 -17.00 -6.11 -3.74
N SER A 24 -16.29 -5.00 -3.96
CA SER A 24 -16.86 -3.77 -4.53
C SER A 24 -16.94 -3.80 -6.06
N GLY A 25 -16.80 -4.98 -6.69
CA GLY A 25 -17.01 -5.20 -8.13
C GLY A 25 -15.86 -4.76 -9.04
N ARG A 26 -14.64 -4.63 -8.53
CA ARG A 26 -13.46 -4.25 -9.32
C ARG A 26 -12.71 -5.51 -9.81
N GLN A 27 -12.14 -5.44 -11.00
CA GLN A 27 -11.10 -6.38 -11.42
C GLN A 27 -9.82 -6.05 -10.64
N VAL A 28 -9.20 -7.01 -9.98
CA VAL A 28 -8.05 -6.78 -9.11
C VAL A 28 -6.84 -7.56 -9.59
N VAL A 29 -5.71 -6.88 -9.67
CA VAL A 29 -4.39 -7.46 -9.94
C VAL A 29 -3.57 -7.35 -8.65
N ALA A 30 -3.35 -8.46 -7.98
CA ALA A 30 -2.43 -8.57 -6.86
C ALA A 30 -1.02 -8.70 -7.40
N ALA A 31 -0.20 -7.69 -7.21
CA ALA A 31 1.15 -7.61 -7.74
C ALA A 31 2.18 -7.79 -6.60
N ASP A 32 3.11 -8.75 -6.75
CA ASP A 32 4.13 -9.06 -5.74
C ASP A 32 5.28 -9.86 -6.37
N LEU A 33 6.33 -10.14 -5.61
CA LEU A 33 7.46 -10.96 -6.05
C LEU A 33 7.02 -12.39 -6.37
N ALA A 34 7.44 -12.92 -7.53
CA ALA A 34 7.19 -14.31 -7.93
C ALA A 34 8.01 -15.34 -7.10
N SER A 35 9.00 -14.88 -6.34
CA SER A 35 9.92 -15.75 -5.58
C SER A 35 9.30 -16.42 -4.34
N ARG A 36 7.97 -16.30 -4.13
CA ARG A 36 7.25 -16.85 -2.98
C ARG A 36 6.07 -17.73 -3.43
N PRO A 37 6.32 -18.87 -4.12
CA PRO A 37 5.25 -19.68 -4.73
C PRO A 37 4.22 -20.19 -3.72
N GLU A 38 4.65 -20.64 -2.53
CA GLU A 38 3.75 -21.09 -1.47
C GLU A 38 2.80 -19.98 -0.97
N ARG A 39 3.29 -18.74 -0.91
CA ARG A 39 2.44 -17.60 -0.53
C ARG A 39 1.47 -17.22 -1.65
N ILE A 40 1.88 -17.35 -2.91
CA ILE A 40 1.00 -17.13 -4.08
C ILE A 40 -0.13 -18.16 -4.06
N GLU A 41 0.19 -19.44 -3.84
CA GLU A 41 -0.80 -20.50 -3.75
C GLU A 41 -1.78 -20.26 -2.59
N ALA A 42 -1.27 -19.95 -1.40
CA ALA A 42 -2.12 -19.62 -0.25
C ALA A 42 -3.04 -18.43 -0.53
N PHE A 43 -2.52 -17.37 -1.16
CA PHE A 43 -3.31 -16.21 -1.58
C PHE A 43 -4.45 -16.59 -2.54
N GLN A 44 -4.16 -17.43 -3.54
CA GLN A 44 -5.16 -17.89 -4.50
C GLN A 44 -6.26 -18.71 -3.81
N GLN A 45 -5.90 -19.54 -2.83
CA GLN A 45 -6.86 -20.29 -2.02
C GLN A 45 -7.70 -19.37 -1.12
N GLU A 46 -7.06 -18.38 -0.46
CA GLU A 46 -7.75 -17.39 0.39
C GLU A 46 -8.78 -16.54 -0.36
N LEU A 47 -8.59 -16.34 -1.66
CA LEU A 47 -9.45 -15.53 -2.53
C LEU A 47 -10.13 -16.34 -3.64
N ALA A 48 -10.27 -17.66 -3.45
CA ALA A 48 -10.87 -18.56 -4.44
C ALA A 48 -12.32 -18.16 -4.82
N GLU A 49 -13.06 -17.53 -3.91
CA GLU A 49 -14.41 -16.97 -4.17
C GLU A 49 -14.43 -15.90 -5.27
N PHE A 50 -13.27 -15.26 -5.53
CA PHE A 50 -13.08 -14.21 -6.56
C PHE A 50 -12.26 -14.70 -7.75
N ASN A 51 -12.31 -16.01 -8.05
CA ASN A 51 -11.53 -16.56 -9.16
C ASN A 51 -11.85 -15.85 -10.48
N GLY A 52 -10.78 -15.46 -11.20
CA GLY A 52 -10.88 -14.66 -12.44
C GLY A 52 -11.06 -13.15 -12.22
N GLN A 53 -11.67 -12.73 -11.10
CA GLN A 53 -11.79 -11.33 -10.71
C GLN A 53 -10.54 -10.84 -9.97
N VAL A 54 -9.88 -11.71 -9.19
CA VAL A 54 -8.59 -11.44 -8.57
C VAL A 54 -7.54 -12.30 -9.25
N VAL A 55 -6.51 -11.68 -9.80
CA VAL A 55 -5.40 -12.36 -10.49
C VAL A 55 -4.07 -11.94 -9.88
N PHE A 56 -3.09 -12.83 -9.94
CA PHE A 56 -1.72 -12.53 -9.54
C PHE A 56 -0.88 -12.14 -10.77
N GLU A 57 -0.04 -11.11 -10.62
CA GLU A 57 0.99 -10.72 -11.60
C GLU A 57 2.32 -10.44 -10.87
N PRO A 58 3.45 -10.91 -11.41
CA PRO A 58 4.75 -10.68 -10.78
C PRO A 58 5.22 -9.23 -10.95
N VAL A 59 5.84 -8.68 -9.88
CA VAL A 59 6.54 -7.39 -9.93
C VAL A 59 7.60 -7.29 -8.84
N ASP A 60 8.75 -6.70 -9.14
CA ASP A 60 9.64 -6.06 -8.16
C ASP A 60 9.46 -4.54 -8.26
N VAL A 61 8.82 -3.94 -7.27
CA VAL A 61 8.61 -2.47 -7.24
C VAL A 61 9.91 -1.68 -7.14
N GLY A 62 10.98 -2.29 -6.68
CA GLY A 62 12.31 -1.69 -6.65
C GLY A 62 13.04 -1.69 -8.00
N ASP A 63 12.42 -2.23 -9.05
CA ASP A 63 12.92 -2.27 -10.42
C ASP A 63 11.94 -1.55 -11.35
N THR A 64 12.40 -0.47 -11.97
CA THR A 64 11.59 0.36 -12.87
C THR A 64 11.08 -0.44 -14.08
N ALA A 65 11.94 -1.25 -14.70
CA ALA A 65 11.55 -2.05 -15.85
C ALA A 65 10.46 -3.07 -15.50
N SER A 66 10.57 -3.72 -14.34
CA SER A 66 9.53 -4.64 -13.84
C SER A 66 8.18 -3.93 -13.62
N CYS A 67 8.18 -2.68 -13.16
CA CYS A 67 6.96 -1.88 -13.00
C CYS A 67 6.34 -1.46 -14.34
N GLU A 68 7.15 -1.07 -15.32
CA GLU A 68 6.72 -0.74 -16.68
C GLU A 68 6.09 -1.97 -17.36
N GLU A 69 6.75 -3.13 -17.29
CA GLU A 69 6.22 -4.39 -17.80
C GLU A 69 4.88 -4.79 -17.14
N LEU A 70 4.74 -4.61 -15.82
CA LEU A 70 3.46 -4.86 -15.16
C LEU A 70 2.37 -3.94 -15.71
N ALA A 71 2.65 -2.64 -15.86
CA ALA A 71 1.69 -1.68 -16.41
C ALA A 71 1.25 -2.06 -17.83
N GLU A 72 2.19 -2.49 -18.67
CA GLU A 72 1.92 -2.97 -20.04
C GLU A 72 1.06 -4.24 -20.04
N ARG A 73 1.37 -5.23 -19.18
CA ARG A 73 0.57 -6.47 -19.07
C ARG A 73 -0.87 -6.16 -18.61
N VAL A 74 -1.04 -5.27 -17.63
CA VAL A 74 -2.37 -4.86 -17.15
C VAL A 74 -3.12 -4.11 -18.26
N GLN A 75 -2.46 -3.18 -18.95
CA GLN A 75 -3.06 -2.43 -20.06
C GLN A 75 -3.46 -3.36 -21.21
N SER A 76 -2.60 -4.30 -21.59
CA SER A 76 -2.88 -5.27 -22.66
C SER A 76 -4.05 -6.20 -22.32
N ARG A 77 -4.11 -6.67 -21.06
CA ARG A 77 -5.10 -7.66 -20.63
C ARG A 77 -6.47 -7.06 -20.34
N PHE A 78 -6.51 -5.86 -19.75
CA PHE A 78 -7.75 -5.25 -19.27
C PHE A 78 -8.09 -3.90 -19.93
N GLY A 79 -7.21 -3.36 -20.78
CA GLY A 79 -7.42 -2.12 -21.50
C GLY A 79 -7.33 -0.85 -20.66
N ARG A 80 -7.13 -0.97 -19.33
CA ARG A 80 -7.11 0.16 -18.40
C ARG A 80 -6.49 -0.21 -17.06
N LEU A 81 -5.99 0.80 -16.34
CA LEU A 81 -5.69 0.74 -14.92
C LEU A 81 -6.27 2.00 -14.27
N ASP A 82 -7.19 1.85 -13.33
CA ASP A 82 -7.96 2.94 -12.73
C ASP A 82 -7.61 3.21 -11.28
N ILE A 83 -7.19 2.18 -10.56
CA ILE A 83 -6.90 2.22 -9.14
C ILE A 83 -5.51 1.63 -8.93
N LEU A 84 -4.63 2.38 -8.28
CA LEU A 84 -3.32 1.91 -7.88
C LEU A 84 -3.19 1.99 -6.35
N VAL A 85 -2.92 0.85 -5.71
CA VAL A 85 -2.61 0.79 -4.28
C VAL A 85 -1.15 0.41 -4.10
N ASN A 86 -0.34 1.35 -3.67
CA ASN A 86 1.06 1.13 -3.33
C ASN A 86 1.17 0.60 -1.89
N ALA A 87 1.12 -0.74 -1.72
CA ALA A 87 1.18 -1.39 -0.42
C ALA A 87 2.41 -2.28 -0.22
N ALA A 88 3.27 -2.42 -1.23
CA ALA A 88 4.56 -3.08 -1.08
C ALA A 88 5.45 -2.34 -0.07
N GLY A 89 6.13 -3.08 0.78
CA GLY A 89 7.04 -2.49 1.75
C GLY A 89 7.78 -3.53 2.58
N ILE A 90 8.96 -3.13 3.03
CA ILE A 90 9.83 -3.92 3.91
C ILE A 90 10.31 -3.10 5.10
N THR A 91 10.76 -3.76 6.15
CA THR A 91 11.52 -3.16 7.23
C THR A 91 12.93 -3.75 7.28
N ARG A 92 13.90 -2.97 7.74
CA ARG A 92 15.27 -3.37 8.08
C ARG A 92 15.66 -2.61 9.34
N ASP A 93 15.17 -3.13 10.47
CA ASP A 93 15.23 -2.43 11.75
C ASP A 93 16.63 -2.53 12.36
N ALA A 94 17.20 -1.39 12.69
CA ALA A 94 18.44 -1.27 13.43
C ALA A 94 18.50 0.11 14.09
N SER A 95 19.10 0.21 15.29
CA SER A 95 19.42 1.55 15.82
C SER A 95 20.33 2.28 14.83
N PHE A 96 20.18 3.61 14.70
CA PHE A 96 20.91 4.38 13.69
C PHE A 96 22.44 4.16 13.73
N ARG A 97 22.99 4.02 14.94
CA ARG A 97 24.43 3.73 15.13
C ARG A 97 24.90 2.37 14.59
N LYS A 98 23.96 1.42 14.38
CA LYS A 98 24.22 0.06 13.86
C LYS A 98 23.60 -0.16 12.49
N MET A 99 22.88 0.84 11.95
CA MET A 99 22.23 0.73 10.65
C MET A 99 23.29 0.76 9.54
N GLU A 100 23.35 -0.30 8.79
CA GLU A 100 24.21 -0.40 7.60
C GLU A 100 23.60 0.34 6.42
N ARG A 101 24.46 0.77 5.48
CA ARG A 101 24.01 1.44 4.26
C ARG A 101 23.03 0.58 3.45
N GLY A 102 23.23 -0.74 3.42
CA GLY A 102 22.32 -1.68 2.76
C GLY A 102 20.91 -1.64 3.36
N HIS A 103 20.77 -1.63 4.70
CA HIS A 103 19.47 -1.52 5.38
C HIS A 103 18.70 -0.25 4.98
N TRP A 104 19.44 0.87 4.88
CA TRP A 104 18.86 2.13 4.42
C TRP A 104 18.41 2.04 2.97
N SER A 105 19.33 1.62 2.08
CA SER A 105 19.09 1.60 0.64
C SER A 105 17.95 0.65 0.25
N ASP A 106 17.89 -0.54 0.86
CA ASP A 106 16.80 -1.50 0.61
C ASP A 106 15.44 -0.92 0.94
N VAL A 107 15.32 -0.27 2.12
CA VAL A 107 14.05 0.29 2.57
C VAL A 107 13.64 1.47 1.69
N MET A 108 14.55 2.37 1.35
CA MET A 108 14.25 3.50 0.44
C MET A 108 13.83 2.99 -0.94
N ARG A 109 14.58 2.05 -1.52
CA ARG A 109 14.31 1.48 -2.85
C ARG A 109 12.91 0.85 -2.95
N ILE A 110 12.49 0.09 -1.93
CA ILE A 110 11.20 -0.60 -1.97
C ILE A 110 10.07 0.33 -1.53
N ASN A 111 10.23 1.03 -0.39
CA ASN A 111 9.11 1.71 0.24
C ASN A 111 8.86 3.12 -0.32
N LEU A 112 9.85 3.76 -0.96
CA LEU A 112 9.70 5.10 -1.54
C LEU A 112 9.91 5.11 -3.04
N ASP A 113 11.06 4.63 -3.54
CA ASP A 113 11.30 4.60 -4.98
C ASP A 113 10.29 3.68 -5.68
N GLY A 114 9.89 2.57 -5.04
CA GLY A 114 8.85 1.66 -5.54
C GLY A 114 7.49 2.32 -5.75
N VAL A 115 7.14 3.32 -4.93
CA VAL A 115 5.91 4.12 -5.14
C VAL A 115 6.01 4.94 -6.42
N TYR A 116 7.15 5.59 -6.66
CA TYR A 116 7.42 6.31 -7.90
C TYR A 116 7.44 5.36 -9.10
N ASN A 117 8.20 4.28 -9.02
CA ASN A 117 8.39 3.33 -10.12
C ASN A 117 7.06 2.77 -10.64
N LEU A 118 6.14 2.42 -9.74
CA LEU A 118 4.86 1.86 -10.13
C LEU A 118 3.81 2.92 -10.50
N THR A 119 3.91 4.12 -9.94
CA THR A 119 2.97 5.22 -10.24
C THR A 119 3.28 5.85 -11.59
N ARG A 120 4.56 6.01 -11.95
CA ARG A 120 4.98 6.72 -13.16
C ARG A 120 4.41 6.13 -14.46
N PRO A 121 4.46 4.81 -14.73
CA PRO A 121 3.95 4.25 -15.98
C PRO A 121 2.43 4.25 -16.10
N VAL A 122 1.67 4.53 -15.03
CA VAL A 122 0.21 4.42 -15.04
C VAL A 122 -0.51 5.76 -14.96
N VAL A 123 0.12 6.80 -14.42
CA VAL A 123 -0.53 8.07 -14.10
C VAL A 123 -1.01 8.83 -15.35
N ASP A 124 -0.25 8.81 -16.43
CA ASP A 124 -0.62 9.48 -17.68
C ASP A 124 -1.91 8.89 -18.26
N GLY A 125 -2.02 7.56 -18.31
CA GLY A 125 -3.23 6.88 -18.75
C GLY A 125 -4.46 7.16 -17.87
N MET A 126 -4.28 7.33 -16.55
CA MET A 126 -5.35 7.77 -15.66
C MET A 126 -5.80 9.19 -16.00
N CYS A 127 -4.85 10.10 -16.20
CA CYS A 127 -5.12 11.50 -16.57
C CYS A 127 -5.87 11.62 -17.91
N ASP A 128 -5.46 10.86 -18.92
CA ASP A 128 -6.06 10.86 -20.25
C ASP A 128 -7.52 10.36 -20.22
N ARG A 129 -7.83 9.40 -19.34
CA ARG A 129 -9.19 8.90 -19.16
C ARG A 129 -10.05 9.74 -18.22
N GLY A 130 -9.50 10.79 -17.60
CA GLY A 130 -10.21 11.64 -16.65
C GLY A 130 -10.62 10.92 -15.35
N PHE A 131 -9.94 9.83 -15.01
CA PHE A 131 -10.22 9.06 -13.79
C PHE A 131 -8.99 8.29 -13.32
N GLY A 132 -8.66 8.44 -12.05
CA GLY A 132 -7.66 7.63 -11.35
C GLY A 132 -7.80 7.74 -9.83
N ARG A 133 -7.45 6.67 -9.13
CA ARG A 133 -7.39 6.61 -7.66
C ARG A 133 -6.05 6.00 -7.27
N ILE A 134 -5.20 6.79 -6.65
CA ILE A 134 -3.89 6.34 -6.15
C ILE A 134 -3.92 6.38 -4.63
N VAL A 135 -3.70 5.24 -3.99
CA VAL A 135 -3.67 5.11 -2.53
C VAL A 135 -2.32 4.55 -2.10
N ASN A 136 -1.56 5.34 -1.35
CA ASN A 136 -0.25 4.97 -0.84
C ASN A 136 -0.37 4.46 0.60
N ILE A 137 0.04 3.24 0.88
CA ILE A 137 0.03 2.69 2.24
C ILE A 137 1.30 3.13 2.97
N SER A 138 1.15 4.19 3.75
CA SER A 138 2.18 4.71 4.63
C SER A 138 2.23 3.95 5.97
N SER A 139 2.42 4.63 7.07
CA SER A 139 2.45 4.06 8.42
C SER A 139 2.33 5.17 9.45
N VAL A 140 1.81 4.85 10.63
CA VAL A 140 1.93 5.72 11.80
C VAL A 140 3.38 6.07 12.11
N ASN A 141 4.34 5.19 11.82
CA ASN A 141 5.76 5.43 12.02
C ASN A 141 6.34 6.48 11.05
N GLY A 142 5.65 6.78 9.94
CA GLY A 142 5.94 7.94 9.09
C GLY A 142 5.47 9.27 9.69
N GLN A 143 4.59 9.22 10.69
CA GLN A 143 4.05 10.39 11.37
C GLN A 143 4.76 10.66 12.72
N THR A 144 5.03 9.60 13.48
CA THR A 144 5.62 9.71 14.83
C THR A 144 7.12 9.47 14.88
N GLY A 145 7.68 8.79 13.87
CA GLY A 145 8.96 8.12 13.99
C GLY A 145 8.89 6.88 14.89
N GLN A 146 9.88 5.99 14.77
CA GLN A 146 9.99 4.80 15.59
C GLN A 146 11.46 4.49 15.85
N PHE A 147 11.81 4.16 17.10
CA PHE A 147 13.17 3.74 17.44
C PHE A 147 13.58 2.53 16.60
N GLY A 148 14.77 2.59 16.01
CA GLY A 148 15.29 1.52 15.15
C GLY A 148 14.79 1.54 13.72
N GLN A 149 13.95 2.50 13.33
CA GLN A 149 13.31 2.59 12.00
C GLN A 149 13.54 3.95 11.32
N THR A 150 14.72 4.54 11.43
CA THR A 150 15.00 5.83 10.78
C THR A 150 14.84 5.75 9.27
N ASN A 151 15.23 4.62 8.62
CA ASN A 151 15.03 4.34 7.21
C ASN A 151 13.52 4.20 6.87
N TYR A 152 12.79 3.37 7.60
CA TYR A 152 11.38 3.11 7.35
C TYR A 152 10.52 4.35 7.60
N SER A 153 10.75 5.05 8.72
CA SER A 153 10.04 6.29 9.04
C SER A 153 10.31 7.38 8.00
N ALA A 154 11.55 7.51 7.52
CA ALA A 154 11.90 8.47 6.46
C ALA A 154 11.17 8.14 5.15
N ALA A 155 11.17 6.86 4.72
CA ALA A 155 10.48 6.44 3.50
C ALA A 155 8.95 6.67 3.60
N LYS A 156 8.34 6.30 4.74
CA LYS A 156 6.89 6.45 4.95
C LYS A 156 6.47 7.92 5.11
N ALA A 157 7.31 8.77 5.71
CA ALA A 157 7.10 10.22 5.73
C ALA A 157 7.27 10.84 4.32
N GLY A 158 8.27 10.40 3.55
CA GLY A 158 8.48 10.82 2.16
C GLY A 158 7.27 10.55 1.27
N MET A 159 6.56 9.44 1.53
CA MET A 159 5.31 9.09 0.84
C MET A 159 4.21 10.18 1.01
N HIS A 160 4.14 10.84 2.17
CA HIS A 160 3.18 11.93 2.40
C HIS A 160 3.52 13.13 1.49
N GLY A 161 4.80 13.51 1.38
CA GLY A 161 5.26 14.55 0.47
C GLY A 161 4.95 14.23 -0.99
N PHE A 162 5.27 13.00 -1.43
CA PHE A 162 4.93 12.49 -2.76
C PHE A 162 3.42 12.58 -3.03
N THR A 163 2.60 12.12 -2.08
CA THR A 163 1.13 12.15 -2.17
C THR A 163 0.60 13.56 -2.39
N MET A 164 1.05 14.51 -1.57
CA MET A 164 0.59 15.91 -1.65
C MET A 164 1.02 16.60 -2.96
N ALA A 165 2.25 16.36 -3.40
CA ALA A 165 2.78 16.96 -4.62
C ALA A 165 2.04 16.42 -5.86
N LEU A 166 1.98 15.11 -6.02
CA LEU A 166 1.32 14.48 -7.17
C LEU A 166 -0.18 14.82 -7.20
N ALA A 167 -0.86 14.87 -6.05
CA ALA A 167 -2.27 15.27 -5.98
C ALA A 167 -2.51 16.65 -6.61
N ARG A 168 -1.62 17.61 -6.40
CA ARG A 168 -1.72 18.96 -7.01
C ARG A 168 -1.56 18.94 -8.52
N GLU A 169 -0.72 18.06 -9.04
CA GLU A 169 -0.45 17.96 -10.47
C GLU A 169 -1.62 17.35 -11.25
N VAL A 170 -2.27 16.32 -10.67
CA VAL A 170 -3.24 15.48 -11.40
C VAL A 170 -4.71 15.72 -11.02
N ALA A 171 -5.02 16.49 -9.97
CA ALA A 171 -6.38 16.70 -9.50
C ALA A 171 -7.34 17.21 -10.60
N ARG A 172 -6.91 18.17 -11.41
CA ARG A 172 -7.71 18.72 -12.53
C ARG A 172 -7.97 17.71 -13.64
N LYS A 173 -7.27 16.58 -13.62
CA LYS A 173 -7.43 15.47 -14.57
C LYS A 173 -8.33 14.36 -14.02
N GLY A 174 -9.04 14.61 -12.90
CA GLY A 174 -9.94 13.62 -12.29
C GLY A 174 -9.22 12.49 -11.54
N VAL A 175 -7.91 12.65 -11.26
CA VAL A 175 -7.10 11.69 -10.51
C VAL A 175 -6.94 12.17 -9.07
N THR A 176 -7.20 11.31 -8.10
CA THR A 176 -6.92 11.58 -6.68
C THR A 176 -5.71 10.77 -6.21
N VAL A 177 -4.93 11.37 -5.32
CA VAL A 177 -3.77 10.71 -4.70
C VAL A 177 -3.86 10.92 -3.20
N ASN A 178 -3.98 9.84 -2.44
CA ASN A 178 -4.09 9.87 -1.00
C ASN A 178 -3.14 8.86 -0.35
N SER A 179 -2.84 9.04 0.92
CA SER A 179 -2.15 8.05 1.72
C SER A 179 -3.02 7.57 2.88
N VAL A 180 -2.84 6.31 3.24
CA VAL A 180 -3.39 5.72 4.46
C VAL A 180 -2.22 5.42 5.38
N SER A 181 -2.32 5.81 6.65
CA SER A 181 -1.30 5.55 7.68
C SER A 181 -1.85 4.56 8.72
N PRO A 182 -1.65 3.23 8.49
CA PRO A 182 -2.01 2.22 9.48
C PRO A 182 -1.23 2.39 10.78
N GLY A 183 -1.88 2.11 11.91
CA GLY A 183 -1.21 1.76 13.15
C GLY A 183 -0.77 0.29 13.16
N TYR A 184 -0.65 -0.27 14.35
CA TYR A 184 -0.34 -1.68 14.52
C TYR A 184 -1.57 -2.54 14.23
N CYS A 185 -1.50 -3.30 13.12
CA CYS A 185 -2.56 -4.20 12.67
C CYS A 185 -2.18 -5.67 12.94
N ARG A 186 -3.19 -6.52 13.11
CA ARG A 186 -3.06 -7.98 13.32
C ARG A 186 -2.62 -8.67 12.02
N THR A 187 -1.41 -8.40 11.58
CA THR A 187 -0.76 -9.08 10.47
C THR A 187 0.18 -10.17 11.00
N GLN A 188 0.57 -11.10 10.14
CA GLN A 188 1.53 -12.15 10.49
C GLN A 188 2.84 -11.55 11.08
N LEU A 189 3.31 -10.42 10.52
CA LEU A 189 4.49 -9.71 10.99
C LEU A 189 4.34 -9.23 12.45
N VAL A 190 3.22 -8.60 12.79
CA VAL A 190 2.97 -8.08 14.15
C VAL A 190 2.69 -9.23 15.12
N MET A 191 2.03 -10.29 14.65
CA MET A 191 1.77 -11.47 15.49
C MET A 191 3.03 -12.30 15.79
N ALA A 192 4.08 -12.18 14.99
CA ALA A 192 5.39 -12.78 15.28
C ALA A 192 6.18 -12.06 16.39
N VAL A 193 5.76 -10.87 16.80
CA VAL A 193 6.35 -10.13 17.91
C VAL A 193 5.97 -10.82 19.24
N PRO A 194 6.91 -10.94 20.22
CA PRO A 194 6.61 -11.55 21.53
C PRO A 194 5.40 -10.90 22.20
N GLU A 195 4.56 -11.71 22.84
CA GLU A 195 3.29 -11.28 23.46
C GLU A 195 3.45 -10.10 24.39
N LYS A 196 4.43 -10.15 25.30
CA LYS A 196 4.74 -9.05 26.24
C LYS A 196 4.98 -7.71 25.52
N VAL A 197 5.62 -7.74 24.35
CA VAL A 197 5.88 -6.53 23.55
C VAL A 197 4.61 -6.06 22.85
N ARG A 198 3.78 -7.00 22.34
CA ARG A 198 2.46 -6.68 21.78
C ARG A 198 1.55 -6.03 22.82
N ASP A 199 1.53 -6.53 24.07
CA ASP A 199 0.74 -5.94 25.15
C ASP A 199 1.17 -4.50 25.44
N GLN A 200 2.48 -4.23 25.42
CA GLN A 200 3.00 -2.87 25.56
C GLN A 200 2.58 -1.96 24.40
N ILE A 201 2.51 -2.49 23.18
CA ILE A 201 2.01 -1.76 22.02
C ILE A 201 0.51 -1.47 22.19
N VAL A 202 -0.28 -2.49 22.54
CA VAL A 202 -1.73 -2.35 22.73
C VAL A 202 -2.05 -1.35 23.83
N ALA A 203 -1.28 -1.32 24.91
CA ALA A 203 -1.44 -0.36 26.01
C ALA A 203 -1.27 1.12 25.57
N GLN A 204 -0.59 1.37 24.45
CA GLN A 204 -0.41 2.70 23.88
C GLN A 204 -1.50 3.08 22.87
N ILE A 205 -2.35 2.14 22.48
CA ILE A 205 -3.44 2.39 21.52
C ILE A 205 -4.70 2.77 22.30
N PRO A 206 -5.25 3.99 22.16
CA PRO A 206 -6.44 4.41 22.90
C PRO A 206 -7.66 3.50 22.72
N VAL A 207 -7.84 2.91 21.52
CA VAL A 207 -8.90 1.92 21.25
C VAL A 207 -8.69 0.59 22.02
N GLY A 208 -7.50 0.34 22.56
CA GLY A 208 -7.19 -0.80 23.42
C GLY A 208 -7.00 -2.13 22.70
N ARG A 209 -6.79 -2.13 21.38
CA ARG A 209 -6.52 -3.34 20.59
C ARG A 209 -5.68 -3.04 19.35
N LEU A 210 -5.12 -4.07 18.76
CA LEU A 210 -4.58 -3.99 17.40
C LEU A 210 -5.72 -3.74 16.40
N GLY A 211 -5.40 -3.02 15.31
CA GLY A 211 -6.29 -2.90 14.16
C GLY A 211 -6.42 -4.22 13.41
N GLU A 212 -7.54 -4.42 12.75
CA GLU A 212 -7.71 -5.53 11.81
C GLU A 212 -7.32 -5.09 10.38
N PRO A 213 -6.70 -5.95 9.56
CA PRO A 213 -6.40 -5.64 8.16
C PRO A 213 -7.61 -5.12 7.37
N SER A 214 -8.80 -5.61 7.69
CA SER A 214 -10.07 -5.17 7.09
C SER A 214 -10.41 -3.70 7.36
N GLU A 215 -9.95 -3.11 8.48
CA GLU A 215 -10.17 -1.70 8.79
C GLU A 215 -9.34 -0.79 7.86
N ILE A 216 -8.14 -1.25 7.49
CA ILE A 216 -7.30 -0.58 6.48
C ILE A 216 -7.91 -0.75 5.09
N ALA A 217 -8.27 -1.99 4.73
CA ALA A 217 -8.84 -2.33 3.44
C ALA A 217 -10.12 -1.54 3.13
N ARG A 218 -11.00 -1.37 4.12
CA ARG A 218 -12.22 -0.55 3.99
C ARG A 218 -11.89 0.92 3.69
N THR A 219 -10.86 1.48 4.33
CA THR A 219 -10.43 2.85 4.06
C THR A 219 -9.88 3.00 2.64
N VAL A 220 -9.10 2.01 2.17
CA VAL A 220 -8.60 1.97 0.80
C VAL A 220 -9.77 1.86 -0.20
N ASP A 221 -10.73 1.00 0.05
CA ASP A 221 -11.92 0.84 -0.79
C ASP A 221 -12.73 2.13 -0.88
N PHE A 222 -12.96 2.81 0.25
CA PHE A 222 -13.59 4.13 0.31
C PHE A 222 -12.86 5.17 -0.53
N LEU A 223 -11.53 5.31 -0.38
CA LEU A 223 -10.73 6.26 -1.16
C LEU A 223 -10.66 5.89 -2.66
N SER A 224 -10.94 4.64 -3.01
CA SER A 224 -10.95 4.12 -4.37
C SER A 224 -12.33 4.21 -5.05
N ALA A 225 -13.36 4.68 -4.36
CA ALA A 225 -14.70 4.78 -4.89
C ALA A 225 -14.82 5.87 -5.98
N ASP A 226 -15.77 5.70 -6.89
CA ASP A 226 -16.00 6.65 -8.00
C ASP A 226 -16.41 8.04 -7.47
N ASP A 227 -17.13 8.10 -6.36
CA ASP A 227 -17.61 9.32 -5.69
C ASP A 227 -16.61 9.94 -4.70
N ALA A 228 -15.45 9.31 -4.45
CA ALA A 228 -14.38 9.85 -3.61
C ALA A 228 -13.52 10.94 -4.30
N GLY A 229 -14.02 11.56 -5.38
CA GLY A 229 -13.24 12.47 -6.24
C GLY A 229 -12.86 13.81 -5.58
N PHE A 230 -13.42 14.16 -4.43
CA PHE A 230 -13.10 15.41 -3.72
C PHE A 230 -12.08 15.23 -2.58
N ILE A 231 -11.61 13.99 -2.35
CA ILE A 231 -10.59 13.67 -1.36
C ILE A 231 -9.28 13.44 -2.10
N THR A 232 -8.33 14.37 -2.01
CA THR A 232 -7.01 14.25 -2.64
C THR A 232 -5.94 14.99 -1.84
N GLY A 233 -4.72 14.49 -1.83
CA GLY A 233 -3.60 15.02 -1.05
C GLY A 233 -3.70 14.73 0.44
N ALA A 234 -4.68 13.93 0.88
CA ALA A 234 -4.90 13.63 2.28
C ALA A 234 -4.03 12.45 2.76
N ASN A 235 -3.67 12.50 4.04
CA ASN A 235 -3.18 11.33 4.77
C ASN A 235 -4.24 10.92 5.79
N ILE A 236 -4.77 9.70 5.66
CA ILE A 236 -5.82 9.17 6.54
C ILE A 236 -5.18 8.25 7.59
N PRO A 237 -5.08 8.68 8.86
CA PRO A 237 -4.59 7.82 9.93
C PRO A 237 -5.66 6.77 10.30
N VAL A 238 -5.29 5.49 10.27
CA VAL A 238 -6.13 4.37 10.72
C VAL A 238 -5.34 3.60 11.76
N ASN A 239 -5.28 4.13 12.98
CA ASN A 239 -4.32 3.73 14.00
C ASN A 239 -4.90 3.59 15.42
N GLY A 240 -6.23 3.61 15.57
CA GLY A 240 -6.89 3.49 16.88
C GLY A 240 -6.58 4.61 17.87
N GLY A 241 -6.17 5.79 17.36
CA GLY A 241 -5.79 6.94 18.18
C GLY A 241 -4.33 6.92 18.65
N TYR A 242 -3.51 5.97 18.21
CA TYR A 242 -2.09 5.91 18.54
C TYR A 242 -1.35 7.22 18.19
N PHE A 243 -1.73 7.83 17.10
CA PHE A 243 -1.31 9.18 16.70
C PHE A 243 -2.53 9.98 16.24
N MET A 244 -2.70 11.18 16.77
CA MET A 244 -3.74 12.13 16.40
C MET A 244 -3.08 13.40 15.87
N SER A 245 -3.40 13.77 14.63
CA SER A 245 -3.03 15.07 14.05
C SER A 245 -4.22 16.02 14.15
N ALA A 246 -3.96 17.26 14.55
CA ALA A 246 -4.95 18.34 14.43
C ALA A 246 -5.03 18.83 12.98
#